data_884cdaa738197b29d46f6d09cf6b1575
#
_entry.id   884cdaa738197b29d46f6d09cf6b1575
#
_cell.length_a   1.000
_cell.length_b   1.000
_cell.length_c   1.000
_cell.angle_alpha   90.00
_cell.angle_beta   90.00
_cell.angle_gamma   90.00
#
_symmetry.space_group_name_H-M   'P 1'
#
loop_
_entity.id
_entity.type
_entity.pdbx_description
1 polymer ?
#
loop_
_entity_poly.entity_id
_entity_poly.type
_entity_poly.pdbx_seq_one_letter_code
_entity_poly.pdbx_strand_id
1 'polypeptide(L)'
;MSKDPNPGAAPVRAVIYDLDGTLVDSRDDLADSVNAMLARLGLPERDPVVIYGFIGEGAERLIRRSLGPSEEHRFPAAAPIWREEYAKRLLARTRLHPGIDGLLQMPPDARAVLTNKPGAFARQILEGLGVASAFRAVLGGDEMPRKPAPDGLLQLCAALGTPPGEALLVGDSAVDLATGRAAGVRICAVTWGLGERAALASADYLCDTPSALGELLGRLGT
;
A
#
# COMPACT_ATOMS: atom_id res chain seq x y z
N MET A 1 -23.35 -14.02 -7.28
CA MET A 1 -22.27 -14.34 -8.21
C MET A 1 -22.03 -13.14 -9.07
N SER A 2 -21.05 -12.30 -8.78
CA SER A 2 -20.65 -11.19 -9.65
C SER A 2 -20.07 -11.78 -10.92
N LYS A 3 -20.65 -11.45 -12.09
CA LYS A 3 -20.08 -11.82 -13.40
C LYS A 3 -18.74 -11.09 -13.52
N ASP A 4 -17.73 -11.77 -14.08
CA ASP A 4 -16.50 -11.13 -14.50
C ASP A 4 -16.88 -9.96 -15.42
N PRO A 5 -16.53 -8.72 -15.11
CA PRO A 5 -16.88 -7.57 -15.93
C PRO A 5 -16.21 -7.60 -17.32
N ASN A 6 -15.25 -8.50 -17.54
CA ASN A 6 -14.51 -8.62 -18.79
C ASN A 6 -14.31 -10.09 -19.21
N PRO A 7 -15.35 -10.77 -19.72
CA PRO A 7 -15.32 -12.22 -20.05
C PRO A 7 -14.37 -12.62 -21.19
N GLY A 8 -13.60 -11.70 -21.74
CA GLY A 8 -12.56 -11.91 -22.75
C GLY A 8 -11.17 -11.46 -22.33
N ALA A 9 -10.99 -11.06 -21.07
CA ALA A 9 -9.68 -10.62 -20.57
C ALA A 9 -8.72 -11.81 -20.44
N ALA A 10 -7.43 -11.55 -20.72
CA ALA A 10 -6.38 -12.52 -20.48
C ALA A 10 -6.34 -12.92 -18.99
N PRO A 11 -5.93 -14.16 -18.65
CA PRO A 11 -5.79 -14.59 -17.26
C PRO A 11 -4.80 -13.69 -16.50
N VAL A 12 -4.98 -13.52 -15.20
CA VAL A 12 -4.03 -12.81 -14.35
C VAL A 12 -2.87 -13.75 -14.05
N ARG A 13 -1.64 -13.31 -14.31
CA ARG A 13 -0.40 -14.05 -14.10
C ARG A 13 0.48 -13.44 -13.03
N ALA A 14 0.23 -12.19 -12.64
CA ALA A 14 0.94 -11.52 -11.56
C ALA A 14 0.01 -10.64 -10.74
N VAL A 15 0.23 -10.62 -9.43
CA VAL A 15 -0.50 -9.76 -8.50
C VAL A 15 0.48 -8.84 -7.78
N ILE A 16 0.28 -7.54 -7.93
CA ILE A 16 1.05 -6.51 -7.25
C ILE A 16 0.16 -5.91 -6.15
N TYR A 17 0.64 -5.89 -4.92
CA TYR A 17 -0.09 -5.38 -3.77
C TYR A 17 0.45 -4.04 -3.31
N ASP A 18 -0.42 -3.13 -2.91
CA ASP A 18 -0.01 -2.08 -1.98
C ASP A 18 0.25 -2.67 -0.59
N LEU A 19 0.87 -1.91 0.29
CA LEU A 19 1.23 -2.36 1.63
C LEU A 19 0.28 -1.80 2.70
N ASP A 20 0.35 -0.49 2.96
CA ASP A 20 -0.39 0.16 4.05
C ASP A 20 -1.89 0.25 3.72
N GLY A 21 -2.74 -0.37 4.52
CA GLY A 21 -4.19 -0.45 4.27
C GLY A 21 -4.59 -1.64 3.38
N THR A 22 -3.68 -2.24 2.65
CA THR A 22 -3.97 -3.39 1.78
C THR A 22 -3.50 -4.71 2.40
N LEU A 23 -2.20 -4.88 2.60
CA LEU A 23 -1.62 -6.07 3.23
C LEU A 23 -1.59 -5.94 4.75
N VAL A 24 -1.24 -4.73 5.25
CA VAL A 24 -1.03 -4.47 6.67
C VAL A 24 -1.88 -3.32 7.18
N ASP A 25 -2.33 -3.43 8.42
CA ASP A 25 -2.81 -2.30 9.20
C ASP A 25 -1.64 -1.70 9.99
N SER A 26 -1.14 -0.57 9.53
CA SER A 26 -0.01 0.16 10.12
C SER A 26 -0.40 1.55 10.65
N ARG A 27 -1.70 1.87 10.62
CA ARG A 27 -2.20 3.23 10.91
C ARG A 27 -1.79 3.75 12.28
N ASP A 28 -1.84 2.89 13.29
CA ASP A 28 -1.56 3.27 14.66
C ASP A 28 -0.07 3.60 14.87
N ASP A 29 0.82 2.75 14.34
CA ASP A 29 2.27 2.98 14.47
C ASP A 29 2.71 4.23 13.69
N LEU A 30 2.05 4.52 12.55
CA LEU A 30 2.27 5.76 11.80
C LEU A 30 1.79 6.98 12.59
N ALA A 31 0.59 6.92 13.18
CA ALA A 31 0.05 8.03 13.96
C ALA A 31 0.88 8.32 15.22
N ASP A 32 1.27 7.28 15.95
CA ASP A 32 2.14 7.43 17.14
C ASP A 32 3.50 8.02 16.77
N SER A 33 4.04 7.64 15.62
CA SER A 33 5.33 8.17 15.14
C SER A 33 5.22 9.64 14.74
N VAL A 34 4.10 10.06 14.16
CA VAL A 34 3.80 11.45 13.87
C VAL A 34 3.68 12.26 15.17
N ASN A 35 2.91 11.77 16.15
CA ASN A 35 2.73 12.47 17.40
C ASN A 35 4.02 12.55 18.22
N ALA A 36 4.84 11.50 18.24
CA ALA A 36 6.16 11.55 18.82
C ALA A 36 7.10 12.57 18.13
N MET A 37 7.02 12.69 16.81
CA MET A 37 7.74 13.73 16.07
C MET A 37 7.26 15.13 16.46
N LEU A 38 5.95 15.36 16.49
CA LEU A 38 5.37 16.65 16.88
C LEU A 38 5.78 17.06 18.30
N ALA A 39 5.70 16.13 19.26
CA ALA A 39 6.13 16.34 20.64
C ALA A 39 7.62 16.74 20.74
N ARG A 40 8.51 16.05 20.00
CA ARG A 40 9.95 16.40 19.94
C ARG A 40 10.21 17.79 19.33
N LEU A 41 9.29 18.28 18.50
CA LEU A 41 9.34 19.63 17.94
C LEU A 41 8.65 20.69 18.84
N GLY A 42 8.08 20.28 19.99
CA GLY A 42 7.31 21.18 20.85
C GLY A 42 5.97 21.61 20.26
N LEU A 43 5.43 20.81 19.34
CA LEU A 43 4.14 21.04 18.69
C LEU A 43 3.05 20.18 19.34
N PRO A 44 1.78 20.64 19.33
CA PRO A 44 0.68 19.88 19.86
C PRO A 44 0.46 18.58 19.06
N GLU A 45 0.08 17.52 19.74
CA GLU A 45 -0.33 16.26 19.12
C GLU A 45 -1.60 16.46 18.27
N ARG A 46 -1.77 15.58 17.29
CA ARG A 46 -2.98 15.52 16.46
C ARG A 46 -3.80 14.30 16.82
N ASP A 47 -5.10 14.40 16.63
CA ASP A 47 -5.99 13.25 16.69
C ASP A 47 -5.49 12.16 15.71
N PRO A 48 -5.27 10.92 16.15
CA PRO A 48 -4.88 9.81 15.28
C PRO A 48 -5.78 9.65 14.06
N VAL A 49 -7.10 9.85 14.19
CA VAL A 49 -8.05 9.74 13.07
C VAL A 49 -7.75 10.75 11.95
N VAL A 50 -7.32 11.96 12.32
CA VAL A 50 -6.86 12.96 11.34
C VAL A 50 -5.60 12.50 10.61
N ILE A 51 -4.67 11.89 11.35
CA ILE A 51 -3.40 11.38 10.77
C ILE A 51 -3.67 10.21 9.82
N TYR A 52 -4.63 9.34 10.13
CA TYR A 52 -5.00 8.22 9.25
C TYR A 52 -5.39 8.71 7.84
N GLY A 53 -6.09 9.83 7.74
CA GLY A 53 -6.44 10.45 6.46
C GLY A 53 -5.26 11.02 5.67
N PHE A 54 -4.05 11.03 6.23
CA PHE A 54 -2.83 11.49 5.55
C PHE A 54 -1.97 10.33 5.02
N ILE A 55 -2.32 9.07 5.36
CA ILE A 55 -1.59 7.87 4.95
C ILE A 55 -1.90 7.54 3.48
N GLY A 56 -0.93 6.94 2.79
CA GLY A 56 -1.08 6.44 1.40
C GLY A 56 -0.29 7.24 0.36
N GLU A 57 0.00 8.52 0.61
CA GLU A 57 0.72 9.37 -0.33
C GLU A 57 2.23 9.52 -0.02
N GLY A 58 2.74 8.70 0.90
CA GLY A 58 4.15 8.63 1.29
C GLY A 58 4.52 9.52 2.47
N ALA A 59 5.68 9.23 3.05
CA ALA A 59 6.15 9.83 4.31
C ALA A 59 6.26 11.35 4.25
N GLU A 60 6.70 11.92 3.15
CA GLU A 60 6.82 13.38 3.01
C GLU A 60 5.47 14.09 3.16
N ARG A 61 4.43 13.61 2.44
CA ARG A 61 3.09 14.21 2.53
C ARG A 61 2.46 13.99 3.91
N LEU A 62 2.65 12.81 4.50
CA LEU A 62 2.22 12.53 5.87
C LEU A 62 2.81 13.55 6.85
N ILE A 63 4.12 13.79 6.80
CA ILE A 63 4.80 14.73 7.70
C ILE A 63 4.34 16.17 7.45
N ARG A 64 4.30 16.63 6.18
CA ARG A 64 3.88 17.99 5.83
C ARG A 64 2.44 18.29 6.28
N ARG A 65 1.50 17.39 6.00
CA ARG A 65 0.11 17.53 6.44
C ARG A 65 -0.01 17.52 7.97
N SER A 66 0.82 16.72 8.63
CA SER A 66 0.84 16.67 10.10
C SER A 66 1.42 17.93 10.73
N LEU A 67 2.40 18.58 10.11
CA LEU A 67 2.89 19.90 10.52
C LEU A 67 1.81 20.97 10.31
N GLY A 68 1.12 20.91 9.18
CA GLY A 68 0.17 21.92 8.77
C GLY A 68 0.85 23.16 8.15
N PRO A 69 0.07 24.06 7.52
CA PRO A 69 0.62 25.17 6.72
C PRO A 69 1.55 26.11 7.50
N SER A 70 1.26 26.41 8.76
CA SER A 70 2.07 27.31 9.60
C SER A 70 3.45 26.74 9.93
N GLU A 71 3.56 25.43 10.07
CA GLU A 71 4.77 24.73 10.52
C GLU A 71 5.48 23.98 9.39
N GLU A 72 4.99 24.06 8.15
CA GLU A 72 5.54 23.28 7.02
C GLU A 72 7.02 23.60 6.74
N HIS A 73 7.47 24.81 7.04
CA HIS A 73 8.87 25.21 6.95
C HIS A 73 9.82 24.37 7.81
N ARG A 74 9.29 23.68 8.83
CA ARG A 74 10.04 22.79 9.73
C ARG A 74 10.22 21.38 9.18
N PHE A 75 9.70 21.06 7.99
CA PHE A 75 9.82 19.75 7.37
C PHE A 75 11.26 19.19 7.36
N PRO A 76 12.32 20.00 7.04
CA PRO A 76 13.70 19.48 7.05
C PRO A 76 14.15 18.95 8.41
N ALA A 77 13.66 19.54 9.51
CA ALA A 77 13.93 19.08 10.86
C ALA A 77 13.00 17.91 11.28
N ALA A 78 11.76 17.94 10.84
CA ALA A 78 10.73 16.95 11.18
C ALA A 78 11.00 15.58 10.55
N ALA A 79 11.43 15.55 9.30
CA ALA A 79 11.59 14.31 8.53
C ALA A 79 12.58 13.30 9.16
N PRO A 80 13.79 13.67 9.60
CA PRO A 80 14.69 12.75 10.30
C PRO A 80 14.12 12.30 11.66
N ILE A 81 13.44 13.19 12.40
CA ILE A 81 12.82 12.85 13.69
C ILE A 81 11.73 11.79 13.47
N TRP A 82 10.85 12.02 12.50
CA TRP A 82 9.79 11.05 12.16
C TRP A 82 10.39 9.70 11.78
N ARG A 83 11.45 9.68 10.97
CA ARG A 83 12.13 8.44 10.55
C ARG A 83 12.65 7.65 11.75
N GLU A 84 13.29 8.33 12.72
CA GLU A 84 13.75 7.71 13.96
C GLU A 84 12.59 7.15 14.79
N GLU A 85 11.53 7.95 14.96
CA GLU A 85 10.38 7.55 15.78
C GLU A 85 9.59 6.41 15.14
N TYR A 86 9.47 6.41 13.81
CA TYR A 86 8.80 5.32 13.09
C TYR A 86 9.63 4.03 13.13
N ALA A 87 10.94 4.11 12.98
CA ALA A 87 11.82 2.93 13.09
C ALA A 87 11.68 2.21 14.43
N LYS A 88 11.46 2.94 15.53
CA LYS A 88 11.25 2.36 16.88
C LYS A 88 9.91 1.64 17.02
N ARG A 89 8.90 2.02 16.21
CA ARG A 89 7.50 1.58 16.35
C ARG A 89 7.02 0.73 15.18
N LEU A 90 7.89 0.42 14.25
CA LEU A 90 7.57 -0.15 12.94
C LEU A 90 6.65 -1.39 12.99
N LEU A 91 6.73 -2.16 14.07
CA LEU A 91 6.00 -3.41 14.31
C LEU A 91 5.35 -3.45 15.71
N ALA A 92 5.18 -2.31 16.37
CA ALA A 92 4.59 -2.29 17.71
C ALA A 92 3.11 -2.75 17.64
N ARG A 93 2.36 -2.22 16.70
CA ARG A 93 0.95 -2.57 16.46
C ARG A 93 0.67 -2.99 15.01
N THR A 94 1.58 -2.74 14.08
CA THR A 94 1.44 -3.15 12.67
C THR A 94 1.26 -4.66 12.57
N ARG A 95 0.21 -5.11 11.88
CA ARG A 95 -0.16 -6.52 11.69
C ARG A 95 -0.68 -6.71 10.26
N LEU A 96 -0.62 -7.93 9.75
CA LEU A 96 -1.37 -8.30 8.55
C LEU A 96 -2.87 -8.09 8.80
N HIS A 97 -3.59 -7.65 7.79
CA HIS A 97 -5.06 -7.71 7.85
C HIS A 97 -5.51 -9.17 8.00
N PRO A 98 -6.56 -9.45 8.80
CA PRO A 98 -7.04 -10.81 9.03
C PRO A 98 -7.37 -11.55 7.73
N GLY A 99 -6.73 -12.69 7.48
CA GLY A 99 -6.92 -13.52 6.29
C GLY A 99 -5.92 -13.27 5.15
N ILE A 100 -5.06 -12.24 5.24
CA ILE A 100 -4.02 -12.00 4.24
C ILE A 100 -2.97 -13.12 4.25
N ASP A 101 -2.63 -13.66 5.41
CA ASP A 101 -1.71 -14.78 5.56
C ASP A 101 -2.13 -16.00 4.70
N GLY A 102 -3.42 -16.31 4.66
CA GLY A 102 -3.97 -17.37 3.81
C GLY A 102 -3.80 -17.10 2.31
N LEU A 103 -3.97 -15.85 1.89
CA LEU A 103 -3.76 -15.44 0.49
C LEU A 103 -2.29 -15.55 0.04
N LEU A 104 -1.36 -15.41 0.98
CA LEU A 104 0.07 -15.42 0.69
C LEU A 104 0.69 -16.83 0.64
N GLN A 105 -0.09 -17.90 0.81
CA GLN A 105 0.38 -19.28 0.68
C GLN A 105 0.51 -19.78 -0.76
N MET A 106 0.04 -19.02 -1.74
CA MET A 106 0.23 -19.34 -3.17
C MET A 106 1.70 -19.14 -3.58
N PRO A 107 2.17 -19.73 -4.72
CA PRO A 107 3.56 -19.59 -5.16
C PRO A 107 4.01 -18.12 -5.27
N PRO A 108 5.23 -17.76 -4.78
CA PRO A 108 5.70 -16.38 -4.70
C PRO A 108 6.08 -15.76 -6.06
N ASP A 109 6.27 -16.57 -7.09
CA ASP A 109 6.83 -16.15 -8.39
C ASP A 109 5.97 -15.12 -9.13
N ALA A 110 4.71 -15.01 -8.76
CA ALA A 110 3.75 -14.11 -9.38
C ALA A 110 3.37 -12.90 -8.49
N ARG A 111 4.09 -12.63 -7.39
CA ARG A 111 3.70 -11.57 -6.44
C ARG A 111 4.79 -10.55 -6.19
N ALA A 112 4.37 -9.28 -6.07
CA ALA A 112 5.23 -8.16 -5.70
C ALA A 112 4.49 -7.15 -4.82
N VAL A 113 5.23 -6.24 -4.20
CA VAL A 113 4.70 -5.11 -3.44
C VAL A 113 5.13 -3.80 -4.09
N LEU A 114 4.18 -2.89 -4.30
CA LEU A 114 4.40 -1.52 -4.75
C LEU A 114 3.79 -0.55 -3.74
N THR A 115 4.61 0.19 -3.03
CA THR A 115 4.14 1.09 -1.97
C THR A 115 4.77 2.47 -2.03
N ASN A 116 4.04 3.51 -1.57
CA ASN A 116 4.57 4.85 -1.36
C ASN A 116 5.38 4.98 -0.06
N LYS A 117 5.36 3.96 0.80
CA LYS A 117 6.22 3.86 1.98
C LYS A 117 7.69 3.74 1.55
N PRO A 118 8.67 4.29 2.32
CA PRO A 118 10.09 4.04 2.07
C PRO A 118 10.40 2.55 2.03
N GLY A 119 11.14 2.09 1.00
CA GLY A 119 11.38 0.69 0.71
C GLY A 119 12.05 -0.08 1.86
N ALA A 120 12.97 0.57 2.56
CA ALA A 120 13.62 -0.02 3.74
C ALA A 120 12.59 -0.40 4.83
N PHE A 121 11.61 0.47 5.12
CA PHE A 121 10.56 0.17 6.10
C PHE A 121 9.59 -0.90 5.59
N ALA A 122 9.23 -0.86 4.30
CA ALA A 122 8.37 -1.87 3.71
C ALA A 122 8.97 -3.28 3.86
N ARG A 123 10.24 -3.44 3.52
CA ARG A 123 10.95 -4.73 3.66
C ARG A 123 11.04 -5.19 5.13
N GLN A 124 11.41 -4.29 6.05
CA GLN A 124 11.47 -4.61 7.48
C GLN A 124 10.11 -5.05 8.04
N ILE A 125 9.01 -4.44 7.61
CA ILE A 125 7.66 -4.85 8.00
C ILE A 125 7.37 -6.27 7.50
N LEU A 126 7.60 -6.53 6.21
CA LEU A 126 7.34 -7.85 5.63
C LEU A 126 8.21 -8.95 6.25
N GLU A 127 9.48 -8.65 6.54
CA GLU A 127 10.40 -9.54 7.26
C GLU A 127 9.93 -9.81 8.69
N GLY A 128 9.61 -8.76 9.43
CA GLY A 128 9.16 -8.87 10.83
C GLY A 128 7.81 -9.57 10.99
N LEU A 129 6.94 -9.52 9.97
CA LEU A 129 5.68 -10.27 9.91
C LEU A 129 5.86 -11.69 9.34
N GLY A 130 7.08 -12.07 8.93
CA GLY A 130 7.37 -13.42 8.43
C GLY A 130 6.84 -13.72 7.02
N VAL A 131 6.49 -12.69 6.23
CA VAL A 131 5.87 -12.86 4.91
C VAL A 131 6.73 -12.36 3.75
N ALA A 132 7.96 -11.93 3.99
CA ALA A 132 8.84 -11.38 2.93
C ALA A 132 9.07 -12.39 1.79
N SER A 133 9.21 -13.68 2.10
CA SER A 133 9.40 -14.76 1.11
C SER A 133 8.19 -14.98 0.20
N ALA A 134 7.03 -14.42 0.52
CA ALA A 134 5.84 -14.49 -0.33
C ALA A 134 5.92 -13.55 -1.55
N PHE A 135 6.91 -12.66 -1.62
CA PHE A 135 7.04 -11.65 -2.68
C PHE A 135 8.38 -11.77 -3.39
N ARG A 136 8.36 -11.78 -4.72
CA ARG A 136 9.57 -11.77 -5.56
C ARG A 136 10.28 -10.40 -5.55
N ALA A 137 9.53 -9.33 -5.40
CA ALA A 137 10.06 -7.97 -5.40
C ALA A 137 9.22 -7.04 -4.52
N VAL A 138 9.89 -6.03 -3.95
CA VAL A 138 9.28 -4.96 -3.16
C VAL A 138 9.88 -3.64 -3.63
N LEU A 139 9.04 -2.74 -4.14
CA LEU A 139 9.43 -1.38 -4.52
C LEU A 139 8.79 -0.35 -3.58
N GLY A 140 9.63 0.49 -2.99
CA GLY A 140 9.23 1.59 -2.12
C GLY A 140 9.18 2.94 -2.84
N GLY A 141 8.49 3.89 -2.24
CA GLY A 141 8.26 5.22 -2.79
C GLY A 141 9.49 6.16 -2.80
N ASP A 142 10.64 5.70 -2.32
CA ASP A 142 11.93 6.38 -2.40
C ASP A 142 12.87 5.74 -3.44
N GLU A 143 12.45 4.68 -4.12
CA GLU A 143 13.23 3.92 -5.08
C GLU A 143 12.80 4.20 -6.54
N MET A 144 11.55 4.67 -6.73
CA MET A 144 10.95 4.99 -8.03
C MET A 144 10.04 6.21 -7.89
N PRO A 145 9.60 6.83 -9.01
CA PRO A 145 8.50 7.78 -8.95
C PRO A 145 7.30 7.18 -8.22
N ARG A 146 6.82 7.90 -7.20
CA ARG A 146 5.73 7.43 -6.34
C ARG A 146 4.44 7.24 -7.10
N LYS A 147 3.61 6.29 -6.67
CA LYS A 147 2.20 6.25 -7.08
C LYS A 147 1.57 7.65 -6.90
N PRO A 148 0.82 8.19 -7.90
CA PRO A 148 0.20 7.49 -9.00
C PRO A 148 1.05 7.37 -10.29
N ALA A 149 2.37 7.66 -10.28
CA ALA A 149 3.22 7.38 -11.43
C ALA A 149 3.23 5.88 -11.75
N PRO A 150 3.12 5.47 -13.04
CA PRO A 150 3.04 4.06 -13.43
C PRO A 150 4.38 3.32 -13.39
N ASP A 151 5.49 4.04 -13.28
CA ASP A 151 6.85 3.55 -13.48
C ASP A 151 7.18 2.34 -12.61
N GLY A 152 6.92 2.41 -11.31
CA GLY A 152 7.17 1.32 -10.38
C GLY A 152 6.30 0.08 -10.70
N LEU A 153 5.04 0.28 -11.11
CA LEU A 153 4.14 -0.81 -11.47
C LEU A 153 4.62 -1.51 -12.75
N LEU A 154 5.01 -0.75 -13.76
CA LEU A 154 5.54 -1.29 -15.02
C LEU A 154 6.87 -2.03 -14.81
N GLN A 155 7.75 -1.50 -13.94
CA GLN A 155 8.98 -2.18 -13.56
C GLN A 155 8.72 -3.53 -12.87
N LEU A 156 7.74 -3.60 -11.96
CA LEU A 156 7.36 -4.86 -11.31
C LEU A 156 6.76 -5.85 -12.30
N CYS A 157 5.91 -5.40 -13.23
CA CYS A 157 5.40 -6.26 -14.30
C CYS A 157 6.55 -6.88 -15.11
N ALA A 158 7.54 -6.08 -15.48
CA ALA A 158 8.73 -6.56 -16.20
C ALA A 158 9.56 -7.56 -15.36
N ALA A 159 9.78 -7.27 -14.06
CA ALA A 159 10.51 -8.14 -13.15
C ALA A 159 9.82 -9.50 -12.92
N LEU A 160 8.48 -9.53 -13.01
CA LEU A 160 7.66 -10.73 -12.91
C LEU A 160 7.47 -11.43 -14.28
N GLY A 161 8.03 -10.87 -15.37
CA GLY A 161 7.88 -11.42 -16.72
C GLY A 161 6.42 -11.43 -17.21
N THR A 162 5.61 -10.45 -16.77
CA THR A 162 4.17 -10.40 -17.03
C THR A 162 3.80 -9.10 -17.73
N PRO A 163 3.08 -9.13 -18.88
CA PRO A 163 2.56 -7.93 -19.51
C PRO A 163 1.56 -7.20 -18.59
N PRO A 164 1.46 -5.85 -18.65
CA PRO A 164 0.51 -5.10 -17.82
C PRO A 164 -0.93 -5.61 -17.89
N GLY A 165 -1.43 -5.99 -19.08
CA GLY A 165 -2.79 -6.52 -19.25
C GLY A 165 -3.06 -7.87 -18.58
N GLU A 166 -2.01 -8.59 -18.16
CA GLU A 166 -2.07 -9.87 -17.43
C GLU A 166 -1.70 -9.71 -15.95
N ALA A 167 -1.50 -8.47 -15.49
CA ALA A 167 -1.24 -8.14 -14.10
C ALA A 167 -2.50 -7.60 -13.40
N LEU A 168 -2.53 -7.72 -12.08
CA LEU A 168 -3.54 -7.14 -11.20
C LEU A 168 -2.85 -6.30 -10.12
N LEU A 169 -3.23 -5.04 -9.99
CA LEU A 169 -2.88 -4.21 -8.85
C LEU A 169 -3.98 -4.34 -7.79
N VAL A 170 -3.61 -4.70 -6.58
CA VAL A 170 -4.50 -4.75 -5.41
C VAL A 170 -4.15 -3.58 -4.50
N GLY A 171 -5.11 -2.70 -4.20
CA GLY A 171 -4.89 -1.52 -3.37
C GLY A 171 -6.19 -1.00 -2.76
N ASP A 172 -6.07 -0.12 -1.77
CA ASP A 172 -7.20 0.40 -1.01
C ASP A 172 -7.47 1.89 -1.23
N SER A 173 -6.76 2.53 -2.17
CA SER A 173 -6.81 3.99 -2.34
C SER A 173 -7.06 4.46 -3.78
N ALA A 174 -7.53 5.69 -3.93
CA ALA A 174 -7.64 6.35 -5.24
C ALA A 174 -6.27 6.48 -5.94
N VAL A 175 -5.18 6.51 -5.18
CA VAL A 175 -3.80 6.54 -5.71
C VAL A 175 -3.49 5.25 -6.45
N ASP A 176 -3.92 4.09 -5.92
CA ASP A 176 -3.75 2.78 -6.57
C ASP A 176 -4.56 2.71 -7.86
N LEU A 177 -5.82 3.18 -7.82
CA LEU A 177 -6.66 3.23 -9.01
C LEU A 177 -6.03 4.06 -10.13
N ALA A 178 -5.52 5.24 -9.79
CA ALA A 178 -4.83 6.10 -10.75
C ALA A 178 -3.55 5.44 -11.30
N THR A 179 -2.78 4.75 -10.44
CA THR A 179 -1.56 4.03 -10.84
C THR A 179 -1.86 2.90 -11.83
N GLY A 180 -2.83 2.05 -11.50
CA GLY A 180 -3.22 0.93 -12.37
C GLY A 180 -3.70 1.39 -13.73
N ARG A 181 -4.54 2.44 -13.77
CA ARG A 181 -5.00 3.05 -15.02
C ARG A 181 -3.87 3.61 -15.86
N ALA A 182 -2.94 4.34 -15.24
CA ALA A 182 -1.81 4.93 -15.94
C ALA A 182 -0.87 3.85 -16.53
N ALA A 183 -0.78 2.68 -15.88
CA ALA A 183 0.02 1.56 -16.31
C ALA A 183 -0.71 0.58 -17.27
N GLY A 184 -2.02 0.71 -17.48
CA GLY A 184 -2.82 -0.27 -18.21
C GLY A 184 -2.95 -1.62 -17.50
N VAL A 185 -2.86 -1.62 -16.15
CA VAL A 185 -2.98 -2.79 -15.28
C VAL A 185 -4.38 -2.83 -14.69
N ARG A 186 -4.99 -4.02 -14.63
CA ARG A 186 -6.29 -4.21 -13.97
C ARG A 186 -6.19 -3.93 -12.47
N ILE A 187 -7.26 -3.43 -11.87
CA ILE A 187 -7.28 -2.96 -10.50
C ILE A 187 -8.35 -3.70 -9.69
N CYS A 188 -7.93 -4.34 -8.61
CA CYS A 188 -8.83 -4.81 -7.56
C CYS A 188 -8.72 -3.85 -6.35
N ALA A 189 -9.77 -3.10 -6.11
CA ALA A 189 -9.85 -2.29 -4.91
C ALA A 189 -10.32 -3.13 -3.71
N VAL A 190 -9.75 -2.86 -2.53
CA VAL A 190 -10.12 -3.51 -1.28
C VAL A 190 -10.69 -2.47 -0.30
N THR A 191 -11.74 -2.85 0.44
CA THR A 191 -12.50 -1.90 1.27
C THR A 191 -12.22 -1.99 2.77
N TRP A 192 -11.33 -2.88 3.18
CA TRP A 192 -10.91 -3.01 4.59
C TRP A 192 -9.78 -2.04 4.98
N GLY A 193 -9.23 -1.31 4.00
CA GLY A 193 -8.12 -0.38 4.17
C GLY A 193 -8.53 1.01 4.65
N LEU A 194 -7.74 2.01 4.27
CA LEU A 194 -7.86 3.40 4.71
C LEU A 194 -8.66 4.27 3.73
N GLY A 195 -8.79 3.83 2.48
CA GLY A 195 -9.47 4.58 1.43
C GLY A 195 -10.98 4.62 1.59
N GLU A 196 -11.58 5.74 1.17
CA GLU A 196 -13.04 5.86 1.16
C GLU A 196 -13.66 4.97 0.08
N ARG A 197 -14.64 4.14 0.46
CA ARG A 197 -15.33 3.21 -0.44
C ARG A 197 -15.86 3.89 -1.71
N ALA A 198 -16.38 5.11 -1.60
CA ALA A 198 -16.90 5.85 -2.74
C ALA A 198 -15.83 6.15 -3.80
N ALA A 199 -14.58 6.42 -3.37
CA ALA A 199 -13.46 6.67 -4.27
C ALA A 199 -12.98 5.40 -5.01
N LEU A 200 -13.35 4.21 -4.51
CA LEU A 200 -12.96 2.92 -5.05
C LEU A 200 -13.94 2.36 -6.10
N ALA A 201 -15.10 2.97 -6.26
CA ALA A 201 -16.20 2.45 -7.10
C ALA A 201 -15.84 2.27 -8.59
N SER A 202 -14.76 2.87 -9.06
CA SER A 202 -14.32 2.80 -10.45
C SER A 202 -13.22 1.76 -10.69
N ALA A 203 -12.88 0.91 -9.72
CA ALA A 203 -11.98 -0.23 -9.90
C ALA A 203 -12.64 -1.31 -10.80
N ASP A 204 -11.81 -2.13 -11.46
CA ASP A 204 -12.32 -3.25 -12.26
C ASP A 204 -12.97 -4.32 -11.37
N TYR A 205 -12.44 -4.49 -10.15
CA TYR A 205 -12.97 -5.40 -9.13
C TYR A 205 -12.98 -4.70 -7.79
N LEU A 206 -13.96 -5.07 -6.93
CA LEU A 206 -14.08 -4.59 -5.56
C LEU A 206 -14.25 -5.77 -4.61
N CYS A 207 -13.37 -5.88 -3.62
CA CYS A 207 -13.40 -6.94 -2.62
C CYS A 207 -13.55 -6.35 -1.21
N ASP A 208 -14.54 -6.84 -0.47
CA ASP A 208 -14.82 -6.38 0.89
C ASP A 208 -14.06 -7.19 1.96
N THR A 209 -13.50 -8.34 1.59
CA THR A 209 -12.76 -9.22 2.50
C THR A 209 -11.59 -9.90 1.78
N PRO A 210 -10.51 -10.29 2.48
CA PRO A 210 -9.44 -11.10 1.91
C PRO A 210 -9.92 -12.44 1.33
N SER A 211 -10.95 -13.07 1.90
CA SER A 211 -11.57 -14.27 1.33
C SER A 211 -12.17 -14.01 -0.05
N ALA A 212 -12.91 -12.90 -0.21
CA ALA A 212 -13.46 -12.52 -1.51
C ALA A 212 -12.36 -12.23 -2.55
N LEU A 213 -11.23 -11.65 -2.11
CA LEU A 213 -10.05 -11.48 -2.97
C LEU A 213 -9.46 -12.84 -3.40
N GLY A 214 -9.34 -13.80 -2.47
CA GLY A 214 -8.88 -15.16 -2.79
C GLY A 214 -9.75 -15.86 -3.82
N GLU A 215 -11.09 -15.77 -3.67
CA GLU A 215 -12.04 -16.29 -4.65
C GLU A 215 -11.90 -15.60 -6.01
N LEU A 216 -11.70 -14.29 -6.03
CA LEU A 216 -11.46 -13.53 -7.26
C LEU A 216 -10.18 -14.01 -7.94
N LEU A 217 -9.06 -14.11 -7.23
CA LEU A 217 -7.79 -14.57 -7.77
C LEU A 217 -7.92 -15.98 -8.38
N GLY A 218 -8.58 -16.90 -7.69
CA GLY A 218 -8.86 -18.24 -8.23
C GLY A 218 -9.68 -18.23 -9.54
N ARG A 219 -10.63 -17.28 -9.69
CA ARG A 219 -11.39 -17.14 -10.93
C ARG A 219 -10.57 -16.50 -12.09
N LEU A 220 -9.62 -15.63 -11.75
CA LEU A 220 -8.77 -14.94 -12.72
C LEU A 220 -7.59 -15.79 -13.21
N GLY A 221 -7.39 -17.00 -12.65
CA GLY A 221 -6.41 -17.98 -13.10
C GLY A 221 -5.03 -17.84 -12.46
N THR A 222 -4.95 -17.20 -11.29
CA THR A 222 -3.69 -17.09 -10.51
C THR A 222 -3.45 -18.30 -9.63
#